data_827d090586345b1429ab991eb7224399
#
_entry.id   827d090586345b1429ab991eb7224399
#
_cell.length_a   1.000
_cell.length_b   1.000
_cell.length_c   1.000
_cell.angle_alpha   90.00
_cell.angle_beta   90.00
_cell.angle_gamma   90.00
#
_symmetry.space_group_name_H-M   'P 1'
#
loop_
_entity.id
_entity.type
_entity.pdbx_description
1 polymer ?
#
loop_
_entity_poly.entity_id
_entity_poly.type
_entity_poly.pdbx_seq_one_letter_code
_entity_poly.pdbx_strand_id
1 'polypeptide(L)'
;MNPSSEGTDGLKQALSTARNNNASLHLLMLYPALPKELQVHQKAFEAFLSERIEASLKNVQEALGGEVVEPTREVMMSDSSPAVVITRYVLRHGYDLLVKEAEDTGGEGGFKALDMSLLRKFPSALYLARPISHSREKIRVAVAVDPITESEDAYDLNIRLLQNARSIADSCSGVLDIVSCWEYPYEEYLRHTPWLKISDEELADAVVNIWSEHRAALDALIADAGIAGENRVHHLRGEARELLGKFVRNEKVDIMVMGTVARTGITGFVIGNTAENVFEKLDCSLLALKPAGYVSPIKAYE
;
A
#
# COMPACT_ATOMS: atom_id res chain seq x y z
N MET A 1 5.11 13.45 9.96
CA MET A 1 6.06 12.76 10.86
C MET A 1 5.43 12.64 12.24
N ASN A 2 5.73 11.57 12.96
CA ASN A 2 5.28 11.43 14.36
C ASN A 2 6.32 12.11 15.27
N PRO A 3 5.93 13.06 16.13
CA PRO A 3 6.89 13.77 17.00
C PRO A 3 7.66 12.88 17.97
N SER A 4 7.13 11.68 18.27
CA SER A 4 7.71 10.73 19.23
C SER A 4 8.53 9.61 18.58
N SER A 5 8.53 9.47 17.25
CA SER A 5 9.30 8.43 16.55
C SER A 5 10.65 8.97 16.07
N GLU A 6 11.70 8.18 16.25
CA GLU A 6 13.02 8.41 15.64
C GLU A 6 13.11 7.80 14.24
N GLY A 7 12.02 7.18 13.76
CA GLY A 7 11.98 6.50 12.48
C GLY A 7 12.16 7.49 11.32
N THR A 8 12.97 7.11 10.36
CA THR A 8 13.26 7.90 9.16
C THR A 8 12.94 7.17 7.87
N ASP A 9 12.38 5.96 7.95
CA ASP A 9 12.14 5.13 6.78
C ASP A 9 11.07 5.72 5.85
N GLY A 10 10.02 6.31 6.42
CA GLY A 10 9.04 7.08 5.66
C GLY A 10 9.65 8.29 4.95
N LEU A 11 10.54 9.01 5.64
CA LEU A 11 11.22 10.17 5.05
C LEU A 11 12.20 9.75 3.95
N LYS A 12 12.97 8.66 4.15
CA LYS A 12 13.83 8.08 3.11
C LYS A 12 13.04 7.70 1.86
N GLN A 13 11.90 7.03 2.06
CA GLN A 13 11.04 6.63 0.96
C GLN A 13 10.45 7.85 0.24
N ALA A 14 9.96 8.84 0.98
CA ALA A 14 9.40 10.07 0.40
C ALA A 14 10.43 10.84 -0.43
N LEU A 15 11.64 11.04 0.10
CA LEU A 15 12.74 11.71 -0.61
C LEU A 15 13.18 10.93 -1.86
N SER A 16 13.32 9.60 -1.74
CA SER A 16 13.68 8.75 -2.88
C SER A 16 12.61 8.81 -3.97
N THR A 17 11.33 8.73 -3.59
CA THR A 17 10.21 8.79 -4.53
C THR A 17 10.14 10.16 -5.21
N ALA A 18 10.26 11.25 -4.45
CA ALA A 18 10.26 12.60 -5.01
C ALA A 18 11.39 12.81 -6.02
N ARG A 19 12.62 12.39 -5.67
CA ARG A 19 13.77 12.47 -6.54
C ARG A 19 13.62 11.66 -7.83
N ASN A 20 13.19 10.40 -7.70
CA ASN A 20 13.08 9.49 -8.85
C ASN A 20 11.99 9.90 -9.84
N ASN A 21 10.97 10.64 -9.37
CA ASN A 21 9.84 11.08 -10.19
C ASN A 21 9.86 12.60 -10.48
N ASN A 22 10.90 13.32 -10.07
CA ASN A 22 10.98 14.79 -10.16
C ASN A 22 9.72 15.47 -9.58
N ALA A 23 9.24 14.95 -8.43
CA ALA A 23 8.02 15.38 -7.78
C ALA A 23 8.29 16.37 -6.65
N SER A 24 7.35 17.28 -6.43
CA SER A 24 7.38 18.16 -5.26
C SER A 24 7.12 17.35 -3.98
N LEU A 25 7.79 17.71 -2.89
CA LEU A 25 7.62 17.10 -1.60
C LEU A 25 7.17 18.11 -0.56
N HIS A 26 6.18 17.75 0.23
CA HIS A 26 5.71 18.52 1.38
C HIS A 26 5.80 17.68 2.65
N LEU A 27 6.43 18.21 3.69
CA LEU A 27 6.54 17.57 5.00
C LEU A 27 5.53 18.19 5.97
N LEU A 28 4.53 17.41 6.36
CA LEU A 28 3.54 17.79 7.35
C LEU A 28 3.84 17.09 8.68
N MET A 29 4.01 17.86 9.75
CA MET A 29 4.09 17.35 11.12
C MET A 29 2.84 17.74 11.89
N LEU A 30 2.09 16.74 12.34
CA LEU A 30 0.93 16.94 13.19
C LEU A 30 1.29 16.69 14.66
N TYR A 31 0.82 17.55 15.55
CA TYR A 31 0.92 17.35 16.98
C TYR A 31 -0.43 17.62 17.68
N PRO A 32 -0.74 16.95 18.78
CA PRO A 32 -1.98 17.18 19.53
C PRO A 32 -1.97 18.54 20.23
N ALA A 33 -3.15 19.09 20.48
CA ALA A 33 -3.27 20.33 21.28
C ALA A 33 -2.58 20.17 22.63
N LEU A 34 -1.78 21.16 22.99
CA LEU A 34 -1.14 21.19 24.30
C LEU A 34 -2.18 21.41 25.42
N PRO A 35 -1.99 20.81 26.58
CA PRO A 35 -2.78 21.13 27.77
C PRO A 35 -2.84 22.64 28.03
N LYS A 36 -3.95 23.14 28.59
CA LYS A 36 -4.18 24.57 28.77
C LYS A 36 -3.02 25.27 29.52
N GLU A 37 -2.44 24.60 30.50
CA GLU A 37 -1.33 25.07 31.31
C GLU A 37 -0.02 25.23 30.53
N LEU A 38 0.11 24.51 29.41
CA LEU A 38 1.30 24.51 28.54
C LEU A 38 1.13 25.31 27.25
N GLN A 39 -0.03 25.88 26.98
CA GLN A 39 -0.28 26.66 25.76
C GLN A 39 0.66 27.84 25.58
N VAL A 40 1.13 28.44 26.67
CA VAL A 40 2.14 29.52 26.67
C VAL A 40 3.44 29.09 25.96
N HIS A 41 3.74 27.79 25.97
CA HIS A 41 4.94 27.22 25.33
C HIS A 41 4.72 26.74 23.90
N GLN A 42 3.51 26.90 23.32
CA GLN A 42 3.18 26.38 22.01
C GLN A 42 4.18 26.81 20.94
N LYS A 43 4.52 28.08 20.84
CA LYS A 43 5.50 28.60 19.85
C LYS A 43 6.87 27.96 20.00
N ALA A 44 7.35 27.79 21.25
CA ALA A 44 8.62 27.14 21.49
C ALA A 44 8.58 25.66 21.10
N PHE A 45 7.45 24.98 21.33
CA PHE A 45 7.25 23.60 20.94
C PHE A 45 7.21 23.44 19.41
N GLU A 46 6.52 24.32 18.70
CA GLU A 46 6.50 24.34 17.23
C GLU A 46 7.90 24.59 16.63
N ALA A 47 8.67 25.52 17.22
CA ALA A 47 10.05 25.76 16.81
C ALA A 47 10.92 24.51 17.02
N PHE A 48 10.81 23.84 18.15
CA PHE A 48 11.49 22.58 18.42
C PHE A 48 11.13 21.48 17.41
N LEU A 49 9.85 21.35 17.08
CA LEU A 49 9.40 20.37 16.05
C LEU A 49 9.98 20.71 14.67
N SER A 50 10.05 21.98 14.31
CA SER A 50 10.64 22.45 13.06
C SER A 50 12.14 22.11 12.98
N GLU A 51 12.89 22.35 14.05
CA GLU A 51 14.31 21.99 14.15
C GLU A 51 14.51 20.46 14.01
N ARG A 52 13.63 19.66 14.62
CA ARG A 52 13.67 18.19 14.47
C ARG A 52 13.44 17.75 13.02
N ILE A 53 12.49 18.36 12.32
CA ILE A 53 12.25 18.06 10.90
C ILE A 53 13.52 18.36 10.11
N GLU A 54 14.15 19.51 10.33
CA GLU A 54 15.38 19.91 9.63
C GLU A 54 16.54 18.96 9.90
N ALA A 55 16.74 18.59 11.15
CA ALA A 55 17.79 17.64 11.52
C ALA A 55 17.56 16.27 10.87
N SER A 56 16.32 15.77 10.92
CA SER A 56 15.96 14.47 10.30
C SER A 56 16.13 14.52 8.77
N LEU A 57 15.70 15.61 8.15
CA LEU A 57 15.84 15.81 6.70
C LEU A 57 17.31 15.80 6.29
N LYS A 58 18.14 16.58 6.97
CA LYS A 58 19.58 16.65 6.72
C LYS A 58 20.24 15.28 6.84
N ASN A 59 20.00 14.59 7.95
CA ASN A 59 20.57 13.27 8.20
C ASN A 59 20.18 12.25 7.11
N VAL A 60 18.92 12.26 6.67
CA VAL A 60 18.44 11.33 5.65
C VAL A 60 18.98 11.69 4.27
N GLN A 61 19.06 12.97 3.94
CA GLN A 61 19.65 13.41 2.66
C GLN A 61 21.14 13.06 2.57
N GLU A 62 21.90 13.28 3.64
CA GLU A 62 23.31 12.87 3.72
C GLU A 62 23.47 11.36 3.55
N ALA A 63 22.60 10.56 4.17
CA ALA A 63 22.62 9.10 4.06
C ALA A 63 22.23 8.59 2.65
N LEU A 64 21.28 9.27 1.99
CA LEU A 64 20.84 8.91 0.64
C LEU A 64 21.85 9.35 -0.44
N GLY A 65 22.60 10.42 -0.19
CA GLY A 65 23.47 11.04 -1.19
C GLY A 65 22.73 11.51 -2.44
N GLY A 66 23.47 12.05 -3.41
CA GLY A 66 22.93 12.49 -4.70
C GLY A 66 22.26 13.85 -4.63
N GLU A 67 21.31 14.10 -5.53
CA GLU A 67 20.61 15.38 -5.65
C GLU A 67 19.74 15.66 -4.42
N VAL A 68 19.81 16.89 -3.91
CA VAL A 68 19.06 17.34 -2.74
C VAL A 68 17.66 17.72 -3.15
N VAL A 69 16.67 17.16 -2.47
CA VAL A 69 15.26 17.55 -2.61
C VAL A 69 14.94 18.56 -1.51
N GLU A 70 14.46 19.74 -1.90
CA GLU A 70 14.06 20.79 -0.97
C GLU A 70 12.54 20.74 -0.73
N PRO A 71 12.06 20.08 0.35
CA PRO A 71 10.64 20.00 0.63
C PRO A 71 10.11 21.29 1.26
N THR A 72 8.88 21.63 0.94
CA THR A 72 8.12 22.58 1.77
C THR A 72 7.75 21.91 3.11
N ARG A 73 7.54 22.69 4.18
CA ARG A 73 7.36 22.16 5.54
C ARG A 73 6.25 22.88 6.27
N GLU A 74 5.46 22.16 7.02
CA GLU A 74 4.45 22.71 7.91
C GLU A 74 4.35 21.92 9.21
N VAL A 75 4.23 22.63 10.33
CA VAL A 75 3.94 22.07 11.65
C VAL A 75 2.55 22.56 12.03
N MET A 76 1.63 21.63 12.28
CA MET A 76 0.22 21.93 12.52
C MET A 76 -0.27 21.25 13.79
N MET A 77 -0.95 22.04 14.63
CA MET A 77 -1.70 21.49 15.74
C MET A 77 -3.01 20.87 15.27
N SER A 78 -3.38 19.75 15.84
CA SER A 78 -4.64 19.05 15.54
C SER A 78 -5.38 18.72 16.84
N ASP A 79 -6.64 19.14 16.89
CA ASP A 79 -7.60 18.82 17.96
C ASP A 79 -8.56 17.70 17.56
N SER A 80 -8.43 17.18 16.37
CA SER A 80 -9.29 16.14 15.80
C SER A 80 -8.49 14.88 15.40
N SER A 81 -9.21 13.87 14.90
CA SER A 81 -8.58 12.63 14.44
C SER A 81 -7.50 12.91 13.40
N PRO A 82 -6.25 12.46 13.59
CA PRO A 82 -5.16 12.67 12.63
C PRO A 82 -5.50 12.18 11.22
N ALA A 83 -6.22 11.07 11.07
CA ALA A 83 -6.65 10.56 9.76
C ALA A 83 -7.56 11.56 9.03
N VAL A 84 -8.45 12.24 9.75
CA VAL A 84 -9.35 13.26 9.17
C VAL A 84 -8.55 14.49 8.75
N VAL A 85 -7.65 14.97 9.61
CA VAL A 85 -6.81 16.15 9.33
C VAL A 85 -5.93 15.90 8.11
N ILE A 86 -5.20 14.79 8.08
CA ILE A 86 -4.35 14.41 6.95
C ILE A 86 -5.17 14.31 5.66
N THR A 87 -6.32 13.64 5.71
CA THR A 87 -7.16 13.47 4.52
C THR A 87 -7.67 14.81 3.99
N ARG A 88 -8.15 15.70 4.87
CA ARG A 88 -8.58 17.06 4.50
C ARG A 88 -7.44 17.88 3.93
N TYR A 89 -6.27 17.79 4.53
CA TYR A 89 -5.08 18.49 4.06
C TYR A 89 -4.72 18.06 2.62
N VAL A 90 -4.67 16.76 2.37
CA VAL A 90 -4.39 16.22 1.04
C VAL A 90 -5.45 16.64 0.01
N LEU A 91 -6.74 16.56 0.36
CA LEU A 91 -7.82 16.98 -0.53
C LEU A 91 -7.78 18.47 -0.89
N ARG A 92 -7.38 19.32 0.06
CA ARG A 92 -7.28 20.78 -0.16
C ARG A 92 -6.12 21.17 -1.06
N HIS A 93 -5.02 20.44 -1.00
CA HIS A 93 -3.79 20.76 -1.70
C HIS A 93 -3.54 19.90 -2.95
N GLY A 94 -4.36 18.85 -3.16
CA GLY A 94 -4.28 18.01 -4.35
C GLY A 94 -3.06 17.11 -4.41
N TYR A 95 -2.63 16.54 -3.27
CA TYR A 95 -1.50 15.60 -3.26
C TYR A 95 -1.89 14.23 -3.79
N ASP A 96 -1.01 13.64 -4.62
CA ASP A 96 -1.23 12.35 -5.28
C ASP A 96 -0.83 11.16 -4.41
N LEU A 97 0.15 11.34 -3.53
CA LEU A 97 0.71 10.30 -2.67
C LEU A 97 0.92 10.82 -1.25
N LEU A 98 0.46 10.06 -0.27
CA LEU A 98 0.86 10.20 1.13
C LEU A 98 1.88 9.11 1.49
N VAL A 99 3.04 9.53 1.98
CA VAL A 99 4.02 8.63 2.59
C VAL A 99 4.02 8.83 4.10
N LYS A 100 3.83 7.76 4.84
CA LYS A 100 3.82 7.76 6.30
C LYS A 100 4.54 6.52 6.83
N GLU A 101 5.29 6.66 7.91
CA GLU A 101 5.73 5.48 8.66
C GLU A 101 4.53 4.71 9.22
N ALA A 102 4.51 3.40 9.04
CA ALA A 102 3.54 2.54 9.69
C ALA A 102 3.69 2.63 11.21
N GLU A 103 2.58 2.58 11.93
CA GLU A 103 2.61 2.54 13.38
C GLU A 103 3.31 1.25 13.86
N ASP A 104 4.17 1.38 14.87
CA ASP A 104 4.87 0.23 15.44
C ASP A 104 3.87 -0.75 16.08
N THR A 105 3.89 -2.00 15.63
CA THR A 105 3.03 -3.06 16.14
C THR A 105 3.69 -3.94 17.20
N GLY A 106 4.93 -3.64 17.59
CA GLY A 106 5.69 -4.48 18.51
C GLY A 106 6.09 -5.84 17.92
N GLY A 107 6.11 -5.95 16.59
CA GLY A 107 6.49 -7.18 15.87
C GLY A 107 5.32 -8.14 15.58
N GLU A 108 4.08 -7.78 15.91
CA GLU A 108 2.90 -8.63 15.66
C GLU A 108 2.43 -8.63 14.20
N GLY A 109 3.01 -7.79 13.35
CA GLY A 109 2.55 -7.56 11.98
C GLY A 109 1.27 -6.70 11.91
N GLY A 110 0.74 -6.49 10.71
CA GLY A 110 -0.47 -5.70 10.49
C GLY A 110 -0.29 -4.19 10.66
N PHE A 111 -1.37 -3.45 10.53
CA PHE A 111 -1.40 -1.98 10.65
C PHE A 111 -2.33 -1.55 11.78
N LYS A 112 -1.94 -0.52 12.54
CA LYS A 112 -2.71 0.01 13.67
C LYS A 112 -3.82 0.97 13.24
N ALA A 113 -4.49 1.53 14.23
CA ALA A 113 -5.74 2.28 14.05
C ALA A 113 -5.65 3.45 13.07
N LEU A 114 -4.60 4.27 13.12
CA LEU A 114 -4.42 5.40 12.20
C LEU A 114 -4.18 4.90 10.77
N ASP A 115 -3.27 3.93 10.61
CA ASP A 115 -2.95 3.34 9.31
C ASP A 115 -4.20 2.72 8.67
N MET A 116 -4.94 1.89 9.44
CA MET A 116 -6.19 1.28 8.96
C MET A 116 -7.27 2.33 8.63
N SER A 117 -7.36 3.42 9.40
CA SER A 117 -8.29 4.51 9.09
C SER A 117 -7.93 5.21 7.78
N LEU A 118 -6.64 5.43 7.50
CA LEU A 118 -6.16 5.97 6.23
C LEU A 118 -6.41 4.99 5.08
N LEU A 119 -6.06 3.70 5.24
CA LEU A 119 -6.32 2.67 4.23
C LEU A 119 -7.79 2.62 3.79
N ARG A 120 -8.71 2.82 4.73
CA ARG A 120 -10.17 2.84 4.45
C ARG A 120 -10.65 4.12 3.76
N LYS A 121 -10.12 5.29 4.13
CA LYS A 121 -10.76 6.58 3.83
C LYS A 121 -9.93 7.53 2.97
N PHE A 122 -8.63 7.29 2.84
CA PHE A 122 -7.72 8.19 2.14
C PHE A 122 -8.01 8.18 0.63
N PRO A 123 -8.05 9.35 -0.04
CA PRO A 123 -8.49 9.44 -1.44
C PRO A 123 -7.44 9.06 -2.48
N SER A 124 -6.17 9.24 -2.16
CA SER A 124 -5.05 9.10 -3.09
C SER A 124 -4.23 7.84 -2.78
N ALA A 125 -3.10 7.66 -3.45
CA ALA A 125 -2.18 6.58 -3.09
C ALA A 125 -1.61 6.78 -1.68
N LEU A 126 -1.46 5.67 -0.94
CA LEU A 126 -0.94 5.66 0.43
C LEU A 126 0.24 4.69 0.52
N TYR A 127 1.41 5.21 0.89
CA TYR A 127 2.58 4.40 1.20
C TYR A 127 2.80 4.36 2.72
N LEU A 128 2.66 3.19 3.31
CA LEU A 128 2.97 2.92 4.71
C LEU A 128 4.37 2.29 4.77
N ALA A 129 5.35 3.05 5.22
CA ALA A 129 6.74 2.65 5.27
C ALA A 129 7.05 1.83 6.51
N ARG A 130 7.80 0.75 6.33
CA ARG A 130 8.47 -0.04 7.37
C ARG A 130 9.97 -0.10 7.08
N PRO A 131 10.79 -0.43 8.09
CA PRO A 131 12.22 -0.65 7.87
C PRO A 131 12.47 -1.72 6.82
N ILE A 132 13.34 -1.42 5.84
CA ILE A 132 13.79 -2.36 4.82
C ILE A 132 15.19 -2.84 5.22
N SER A 133 15.34 -4.15 5.37
CA SER A 133 16.59 -4.76 5.81
C SER A 133 17.52 -5.13 4.65
N HIS A 134 16.98 -5.32 3.45
CA HIS A 134 17.77 -5.67 2.27
C HIS A 134 18.52 -4.45 1.71
N SER A 135 19.70 -4.69 1.14
CA SER A 135 20.38 -3.69 0.33
C SER A 135 19.54 -3.33 -0.89
N ARG A 136 19.73 -2.12 -1.42
CA ARG A 136 18.91 -1.56 -2.50
C ARG A 136 18.69 -2.52 -3.68
N GLU A 137 19.75 -3.17 -4.15
CA GLU A 137 19.71 -4.11 -5.28
C GLU A 137 19.04 -5.46 -4.96
N LYS A 138 18.70 -5.70 -3.70
CA LYS A 138 18.07 -6.93 -3.23
C LYS A 138 16.66 -6.69 -2.71
N ILE A 139 16.14 -5.46 -2.85
CA ILE A 139 14.78 -5.13 -2.45
C ILE A 139 13.81 -5.96 -3.28
N ARG A 140 12.87 -6.60 -2.59
CA ARG A 140 11.82 -7.42 -3.21
C ARG A 140 10.50 -6.67 -3.17
N VAL A 141 10.02 -6.33 -4.35
CA VAL A 141 8.73 -5.70 -4.54
C VAL A 141 7.74 -6.76 -5.00
N ALA A 142 6.64 -6.93 -4.29
CA ALA A 142 5.56 -7.81 -4.72
C ALA A 142 4.32 -6.98 -5.07
N VAL A 143 3.58 -7.41 -6.09
CA VAL A 143 2.29 -6.85 -6.43
C VAL A 143 1.22 -7.94 -6.44
N ALA A 144 0.12 -7.71 -5.71
CA ALA A 144 -1.03 -8.60 -5.71
C ALA A 144 -2.09 -8.09 -6.68
N VAL A 145 -2.45 -8.92 -7.67
CA VAL A 145 -3.44 -8.61 -8.70
C VAL A 145 -4.47 -9.73 -8.82
N ASP A 146 -5.69 -9.34 -9.20
CA ASP A 146 -6.77 -10.25 -9.55
C ASP A 146 -7.15 -10.00 -11.02
N PRO A 147 -6.79 -10.89 -11.95
CA PRO A 147 -7.06 -10.69 -13.37
C PRO A 147 -8.54 -10.89 -13.73
N ILE A 148 -9.31 -11.57 -12.88
CA ILE A 148 -10.74 -11.80 -13.09
C ILE A 148 -11.54 -10.70 -12.41
N THR A 149 -11.86 -9.66 -13.15
CA THR A 149 -12.56 -8.48 -12.65
C THR A 149 -13.92 -8.30 -13.32
N GLU A 150 -14.89 -7.73 -12.57
CA GLU A 150 -16.27 -7.50 -13.05
C GLU A 150 -16.42 -6.09 -13.69
N SER A 151 -15.40 -5.25 -13.62
CA SER A 151 -15.46 -3.86 -14.09
C SER A 151 -14.14 -3.38 -14.70
N GLU A 152 -14.27 -2.45 -15.65
CA GLU A 152 -13.14 -1.76 -16.27
C GLU A 152 -12.28 -1.02 -15.24
N ASP A 153 -12.90 -0.32 -14.28
CA ASP A 153 -12.19 0.38 -13.20
C ASP A 153 -11.31 -0.55 -12.36
N ALA A 154 -11.75 -1.79 -12.11
CA ALA A 154 -10.96 -2.78 -11.38
C ALA A 154 -9.83 -3.33 -12.23
N TYR A 155 -10.04 -3.51 -13.53
CA TYR A 155 -9.01 -3.88 -14.47
C TYR A 155 -7.93 -2.81 -14.58
N ASP A 156 -8.32 -1.55 -14.76
CA ASP A 156 -7.42 -0.39 -14.79
C ASP A 156 -6.63 -0.23 -13.49
N LEU A 157 -7.25 -0.53 -12.35
CA LEU A 157 -6.53 -0.55 -11.08
C LEU A 157 -5.41 -1.59 -11.09
N ASN A 158 -5.66 -2.81 -11.59
CA ASN A 158 -4.64 -3.85 -11.70
C ASN A 158 -3.49 -3.44 -12.63
N ILE A 159 -3.78 -2.80 -13.76
CA ILE A 159 -2.76 -2.21 -14.65
C ILE A 159 -1.89 -1.21 -13.87
N ARG A 160 -2.51 -0.29 -13.15
CA ARG A 160 -1.79 0.72 -12.36
C ARG A 160 -0.98 0.10 -11.22
N LEU A 161 -1.46 -0.96 -10.60
CA LEU A 161 -0.72 -1.71 -9.57
C LEU A 161 0.56 -2.30 -10.16
N LEU A 162 0.48 -2.98 -11.31
CA LEU A 162 1.63 -3.54 -12.01
C LEU A 162 2.65 -2.48 -12.40
N GLN A 163 2.19 -1.37 -13.00
CA GLN A 163 3.05 -0.25 -13.41
C GLN A 163 3.76 0.41 -12.24
N ASN A 164 3.06 0.66 -11.13
CA ASN A 164 3.67 1.23 -9.93
C ASN A 164 4.68 0.28 -9.29
N ALA A 165 4.36 -1.01 -9.20
CA ALA A 165 5.28 -2.01 -8.67
C ALA A 165 6.55 -2.12 -9.52
N ARG A 166 6.43 -2.11 -10.85
CA ARG A 166 7.56 -2.10 -11.77
C ARG A 166 8.43 -0.85 -11.57
N SER A 167 7.81 0.33 -11.52
CA SER A 167 8.53 1.59 -11.28
C SER A 167 9.31 1.58 -9.96
N ILE A 168 8.74 1.04 -8.89
CA ILE A 168 9.43 0.90 -7.61
C ILE A 168 10.61 -0.07 -7.74
N ALA A 169 10.40 -1.26 -8.33
CA ALA A 169 11.45 -2.23 -8.52
C ALA A 169 12.61 -1.68 -9.36
N ASP A 170 12.31 -0.96 -10.45
CA ASP A 170 13.32 -0.31 -11.29
C ASP A 170 14.09 0.77 -10.52
N SER A 171 13.40 1.57 -9.71
CA SER A 171 14.02 2.66 -8.95
C SER A 171 15.05 2.17 -7.93
N CYS A 172 14.93 0.94 -7.45
CA CYS A 172 15.87 0.31 -6.53
C CYS A 172 16.73 -0.78 -7.16
N SER A 173 16.59 -1.04 -8.47
CA SER A 173 17.22 -2.17 -9.18
C SER A 173 16.89 -3.52 -8.52
N GLY A 174 15.71 -3.61 -7.94
CA GLY A 174 15.20 -4.75 -7.18
C GLY A 174 14.48 -5.77 -8.05
N VAL A 175 13.89 -6.76 -7.38
CA VAL A 175 13.15 -7.86 -8.02
C VAL A 175 11.65 -7.59 -7.93
N LEU A 176 10.92 -7.83 -9.03
CA LEU A 176 9.46 -7.77 -9.06
C LEU A 176 8.86 -9.17 -9.01
N ASP A 177 8.04 -9.41 -8.00
CA ASP A 177 7.21 -10.60 -7.84
C ASP A 177 5.74 -10.23 -8.13
N ILE A 178 5.11 -10.85 -9.14
CA ILE A 178 3.69 -10.68 -9.46
C ILE A 178 2.94 -11.86 -8.85
N VAL A 179 2.00 -11.58 -7.96
CA VAL A 179 1.26 -12.61 -7.22
C VAL A 179 -0.20 -12.54 -7.57
N SER A 180 -0.75 -13.66 -7.99
CA SER A 180 -2.19 -13.82 -8.22
C SER A 180 -2.69 -15.12 -7.60
N CYS A 181 -3.80 -15.06 -6.89
CA CYS A 181 -4.40 -16.20 -6.23
C CYS A 181 -5.66 -16.62 -6.97
N TRP A 182 -5.85 -17.93 -7.13
CA TRP A 182 -7.02 -18.50 -7.76
C TRP A 182 -7.56 -19.69 -6.96
N GLU A 183 -8.84 -19.88 -7.00
CA GLU A 183 -9.51 -21.01 -6.37
C GLU A 183 -10.72 -21.48 -7.17
N TYR A 184 -11.15 -22.71 -6.92
CA TYR A 184 -12.42 -23.21 -7.37
C TYR A 184 -13.31 -23.48 -6.16
N PRO A 185 -14.15 -22.51 -5.76
CA PRO A 185 -14.91 -22.58 -4.51
C PRO A 185 -15.85 -23.77 -4.42
N TYR A 186 -16.30 -24.28 -5.57
CA TYR A 186 -17.25 -25.40 -5.63
C TYR A 186 -16.59 -26.79 -5.57
N GLU A 187 -15.25 -26.90 -5.67
CA GLU A 187 -14.56 -28.18 -5.78
C GLU A 187 -14.87 -29.10 -4.60
N GLU A 188 -14.73 -28.59 -3.37
CA GLU A 188 -15.00 -29.38 -2.16
C GLU A 188 -16.48 -29.77 -2.05
N TYR A 189 -17.38 -28.85 -2.40
CA TYR A 189 -18.81 -29.13 -2.46
C TYR A 189 -19.13 -30.23 -3.47
N LEU A 190 -18.61 -30.16 -4.68
CA LEU A 190 -18.84 -31.10 -5.76
C LEU A 190 -18.27 -32.50 -5.40
N ARG A 191 -17.09 -32.53 -4.78
CA ARG A 191 -16.44 -33.78 -4.33
C ARG A 191 -17.23 -34.52 -3.26
N HIS A 192 -17.94 -33.81 -2.40
CA HIS A 192 -18.65 -34.37 -1.25
C HIS A 192 -20.19 -34.43 -1.41
N THR A 193 -20.71 -34.19 -2.62
CA THR A 193 -22.14 -34.20 -2.87
C THR A 193 -22.57 -35.52 -3.55
N PRO A 194 -23.11 -36.49 -2.82
CA PRO A 194 -23.31 -37.86 -3.32
C PRO A 194 -24.34 -38.01 -4.46
N TRP A 195 -25.27 -37.04 -4.60
CA TRP A 195 -26.28 -37.06 -5.67
C TRP A 195 -25.82 -36.39 -6.96
N LEU A 196 -24.72 -35.64 -6.95
CA LEU A 196 -24.05 -35.17 -8.13
C LEU A 196 -23.08 -36.26 -8.58
N LYS A 197 -23.42 -37.03 -9.59
CA LYS A 197 -22.57 -38.10 -10.15
C LYS A 197 -21.45 -37.48 -11.01
N ILE A 198 -20.63 -36.64 -10.41
CA ILE A 198 -19.43 -36.08 -11.06
C ILE A 198 -18.30 -37.05 -10.78
N SER A 199 -17.60 -37.50 -11.83
CA SER A 199 -16.41 -38.32 -11.67
C SER A 199 -15.21 -37.47 -11.19
N ASP A 200 -14.23 -38.12 -10.58
CA ASP A 200 -12.97 -37.45 -10.18
C ASP A 200 -12.24 -36.86 -11.40
N GLU A 201 -12.38 -37.50 -12.58
CA GLU A 201 -11.80 -37.04 -13.83
C GLU A 201 -12.48 -35.75 -14.32
N GLU A 202 -13.81 -35.71 -14.37
CA GLU A 202 -14.57 -34.50 -14.74
C GLU A 202 -14.29 -33.31 -13.79
N LEU A 203 -14.14 -33.60 -12.49
CA LEU A 203 -13.79 -32.55 -11.51
C LEU A 203 -12.35 -32.06 -11.71
N ALA A 204 -11.40 -32.97 -11.98
CA ALA A 204 -10.02 -32.62 -12.27
C ALA A 204 -9.91 -31.74 -13.51
N ASP A 205 -10.64 -32.10 -14.59
CA ASP A 205 -10.69 -31.32 -15.82
C ASP A 205 -11.28 -29.91 -15.59
N ALA A 206 -12.35 -29.80 -14.79
CA ALA A 206 -12.91 -28.51 -14.41
C ALA A 206 -11.90 -27.62 -13.66
N VAL A 207 -11.15 -28.19 -12.72
CA VAL A 207 -10.08 -27.47 -12.00
C VAL A 207 -8.98 -26.99 -12.93
N VAL A 208 -8.55 -27.86 -13.88
CA VAL A 208 -7.52 -27.50 -14.89
C VAL A 208 -8.01 -26.38 -15.81
N ASN A 209 -9.28 -26.41 -16.22
CA ASN A 209 -9.86 -25.37 -17.06
C ASN A 209 -9.86 -24.01 -16.32
N ILE A 210 -10.33 -23.97 -15.07
CA ILE A 210 -10.35 -22.74 -14.26
C ILE A 210 -8.93 -22.21 -14.04
N TRP A 211 -7.98 -23.09 -13.73
CA TRP A 211 -6.57 -22.71 -13.62
C TRP A 211 -6.05 -22.08 -14.93
N SER A 212 -6.36 -22.70 -16.06
CA SER A 212 -5.90 -22.25 -17.37
C SER A 212 -6.50 -20.91 -17.77
N GLU A 213 -7.82 -20.73 -17.56
CA GLU A 213 -8.51 -19.47 -17.83
C GLU A 213 -7.97 -18.33 -16.97
N HIS A 214 -7.80 -18.57 -15.67
CA HIS A 214 -7.25 -17.58 -14.76
C HIS A 214 -5.80 -17.23 -15.13
N ARG A 215 -4.99 -18.23 -15.49
CA ARG A 215 -3.61 -18.01 -15.93
C ARG A 215 -3.54 -17.20 -17.22
N ALA A 216 -4.37 -17.51 -18.19
CA ALA A 216 -4.44 -16.77 -19.46
C ALA A 216 -4.87 -15.30 -19.22
N ALA A 217 -5.82 -15.06 -18.34
CA ALA A 217 -6.24 -13.71 -17.97
C ALA A 217 -5.10 -12.94 -17.25
N LEU A 218 -4.32 -13.62 -16.39
CA LEU A 218 -3.16 -13.01 -15.73
C LEU A 218 -2.08 -12.63 -16.75
N ASP A 219 -1.77 -13.50 -17.68
CA ASP A 219 -0.78 -13.25 -18.72
C ASP A 219 -1.22 -12.08 -19.65
N ALA A 220 -2.51 -11.99 -19.97
CA ALA A 220 -3.09 -10.87 -20.72
C ALA A 220 -2.97 -9.55 -19.94
N LEU A 221 -3.34 -9.55 -18.65
CA LEU A 221 -3.22 -8.37 -17.79
C LEU A 221 -1.77 -7.86 -17.68
N ILE A 222 -0.81 -8.76 -17.54
CA ILE A 222 0.62 -8.39 -17.50
C ILE A 222 1.07 -7.79 -18.85
N ALA A 223 0.61 -8.35 -19.96
CA ALA A 223 0.91 -7.82 -21.29
C ALA A 223 0.31 -6.42 -21.49
N ASP A 224 -0.95 -6.23 -21.10
CA ASP A 224 -1.64 -4.93 -21.22
C ASP A 224 -1.05 -3.85 -20.31
N ALA A 225 -0.47 -4.25 -19.17
CA ALA A 225 0.24 -3.31 -18.30
C ALA A 225 1.51 -2.74 -18.94
N GLY A 226 2.02 -3.37 -20.00
CA GLY A 226 3.18 -2.90 -20.77
C GLY A 226 4.46 -2.79 -19.94
N ILE A 227 4.57 -3.54 -18.84
CA ILE A 227 5.73 -3.53 -17.97
C ILE A 227 6.90 -4.31 -18.61
N ALA A 228 8.06 -3.66 -18.70
CA ALA A 228 9.29 -4.28 -19.19
C ALA A 228 10.15 -4.80 -18.03
N GLY A 229 11.17 -5.62 -18.38
CA GLY A 229 12.14 -6.13 -17.41
C GLY A 229 11.74 -7.48 -16.80
N GLU A 230 12.67 -8.03 -16.00
CA GLU A 230 12.46 -9.34 -15.38
C GLU A 230 11.43 -9.25 -14.24
N ASN A 231 10.51 -10.20 -14.24
CA ASN A 231 9.56 -10.40 -13.15
C ASN A 231 9.37 -11.91 -12.90
N ARG A 232 8.91 -12.24 -11.70
CA ARG A 232 8.54 -13.61 -11.35
C ARG A 232 7.04 -13.66 -11.09
N VAL A 233 6.34 -14.55 -11.80
CA VAL A 233 4.90 -14.72 -11.69
C VAL A 233 4.58 -15.88 -10.75
N HIS A 234 3.89 -15.60 -9.68
CA HIS A 234 3.42 -16.55 -8.68
C HIS A 234 1.91 -16.72 -8.82
N HIS A 235 1.49 -17.84 -9.44
CA HIS A 235 0.10 -18.20 -9.64
C HIS A 235 -0.31 -19.23 -8.58
N LEU A 236 -0.84 -18.73 -7.45
CA LEU A 236 -1.05 -19.51 -6.23
C LEU A 236 -2.47 -20.03 -6.13
N ARG A 237 -2.63 -21.33 -5.79
CA ARG A 237 -3.94 -21.91 -5.57
C ARG A 237 -4.40 -21.74 -4.14
N GLY A 238 -5.54 -21.08 -3.92
CA GLY A 238 -6.20 -20.87 -2.64
C GLY A 238 -6.56 -19.39 -2.40
N GLU A 239 -7.17 -19.14 -1.25
CA GLU A 239 -7.65 -17.81 -0.88
C GLU A 239 -6.53 -16.78 -0.68
N ALA A 240 -6.65 -15.63 -1.36
CA ALA A 240 -5.66 -14.54 -1.27
C ALA A 240 -5.44 -14.07 0.17
N ARG A 241 -6.51 -14.00 1.01
CA ARG A 241 -6.42 -13.61 2.43
C ARG A 241 -5.52 -14.52 3.27
N GLU A 242 -5.36 -15.79 2.87
CA GLU A 242 -4.51 -16.76 3.57
C GLU A 242 -3.12 -16.86 2.96
N LEU A 243 -3.01 -16.69 1.64
CA LEU A 243 -1.76 -16.91 0.91
C LEU A 243 -0.85 -15.69 0.90
N LEU A 244 -1.38 -14.47 0.73
CA LEU A 244 -0.54 -13.29 0.54
C LEU A 244 0.32 -12.98 1.77
N GLY A 245 -0.22 -13.06 2.98
CA GLY A 245 0.59 -12.86 4.18
C GLY A 245 1.68 -13.93 4.38
N LYS A 246 1.41 -15.19 3.99
CA LYS A 246 2.42 -16.26 4.00
C LYS A 246 3.49 -16.02 2.93
N PHE A 247 3.06 -15.62 1.73
CA PHE A 247 3.96 -15.29 0.63
C PHE A 247 4.94 -14.19 1.02
N VAL A 248 4.45 -13.08 1.57
CA VAL A 248 5.28 -11.95 2.02
C VAL A 248 6.39 -12.42 2.96
N ARG A 249 6.05 -13.23 3.98
CA ARG A 249 7.03 -13.75 4.92
C ARG A 249 8.01 -14.74 4.31
N ASN A 250 7.51 -15.71 3.54
CA ASN A 250 8.33 -16.77 2.96
C ASN A 250 9.33 -16.22 1.95
N GLU A 251 8.87 -15.28 1.11
CA GLU A 251 9.68 -14.65 0.08
C GLU A 251 10.42 -13.41 0.58
N LYS A 252 10.27 -13.02 1.85
CA LYS A 252 10.90 -11.84 2.46
C LYS A 252 10.67 -10.58 1.62
N VAL A 253 9.40 -10.33 1.29
CA VAL A 253 8.99 -9.15 0.53
C VAL A 253 9.21 -7.89 1.37
N ASP A 254 9.84 -6.89 0.80
CA ASP A 254 10.09 -5.60 1.45
C ASP A 254 8.95 -4.61 1.21
N ILE A 255 8.36 -4.65 0.01
CA ILE A 255 7.29 -3.73 -0.39
C ILE A 255 6.19 -4.53 -1.09
N MET A 256 4.98 -4.48 -0.52
CA MET A 256 3.77 -4.99 -1.17
C MET A 256 3.02 -3.84 -1.84
N VAL A 257 2.63 -4.04 -3.10
CA VAL A 257 1.73 -3.14 -3.85
C VAL A 257 0.38 -3.82 -4.00
N MET A 258 -0.70 -3.17 -3.56
CA MET A 258 -2.01 -3.81 -3.53
C MET A 258 -3.16 -2.79 -3.63
N GLY A 259 -4.29 -3.18 -4.22
CA GLY A 259 -5.53 -2.42 -4.19
C GLY A 259 -6.22 -2.53 -2.83
N THR A 260 -6.95 -1.48 -2.44
CA THR A 260 -7.71 -1.47 -1.17
C THR A 260 -9.18 -1.85 -1.35
N VAL A 261 -9.70 -1.85 -2.57
CA VAL A 261 -11.12 -2.10 -2.88
C VAL A 261 -11.22 -3.34 -3.75
N ALA A 262 -12.00 -4.31 -3.34
CA ALA A 262 -12.12 -5.58 -4.04
C ALA A 262 -13.15 -5.55 -5.19
N ARG A 263 -14.20 -4.74 -5.10
CA ARG A 263 -15.27 -4.69 -6.11
C ARG A 263 -15.96 -3.32 -6.10
N THR A 264 -16.19 -2.78 -7.29
CA THR A 264 -16.95 -1.55 -7.49
C THR A 264 -18.46 -1.84 -7.42
N GLY A 265 -19.21 -1.05 -6.70
CA GLY A 265 -20.68 -1.15 -6.64
C GLY A 265 -21.31 -0.63 -5.35
N ILE A 266 -20.53 -0.44 -4.30
CA ILE A 266 -21.04 0.16 -3.07
C ILE A 266 -20.38 1.54 -2.93
N THR A 267 -21.16 2.59 -3.12
CA THR A 267 -20.73 3.96 -2.87
C THR A 267 -20.36 4.16 -1.40
N GLY A 268 -19.10 4.42 -1.14
CA GLY A 268 -18.56 4.83 0.16
C GLY A 268 -18.07 3.69 1.06
N PHE A 269 -16.95 3.90 1.69
CA PHE A 269 -16.48 3.29 2.94
C PHE A 269 -15.83 1.90 2.97
N VAL A 270 -15.88 1.08 1.93
CA VAL A 270 -15.51 -0.33 2.13
C VAL A 270 -14.13 -0.63 1.55
N ILE A 271 -13.17 -0.86 2.44
CA ILE A 271 -12.02 -1.69 2.12
C ILE A 271 -12.53 -3.11 1.82
N GLY A 272 -12.00 -3.77 0.80
CA GLY A 272 -12.40 -5.15 0.50
C GLY A 272 -12.02 -6.09 1.65
N ASN A 273 -12.89 -7.04 1.98
CA ASN A 273 -12.61 -8.02 3.05
C ASN A 273 -11.26 -8.73 2.85
N THR A 274 -10.91 -9.06 1.61
CA THR A 274 -9.60 -9.66 1.30
C THR A 274 -8.45 -8.71 1.63
N ALA A 275 -8.54 -7.45 1.21
CA ALA A 275 -7.51 -6.45 1.49
C ALA A 275 -7.37 -6.20 3.00
N GLU A 276 -8.47 -6.06 3.72
CA GLU A 276 -8.46 -5.86 5.17
C GLU A 276 -7.77 -7.02 5.91
N ASN A 277 -8.15 -8.24 5.61
CA ASN A 277 -7.53 -9.44 6.19
C ASN A 277 -6.03 -9.57 5.85
N VAL A 278 -5.64 -9.19 4.64
CA VAL A 278 -4.21 -9.17 4.24
C VAL A 278 -3.46 -8.11 5.03
N PHE A 279 -4.00 -6.89 5.13
CA PHE A 279 -3.36 -5.79 5.86
C PHE A 279 -3.17 -6.06 7.35
N GLU A 280 -4.04 -6.85 7.97
CA GLU A 280 -3.90 -7.30 9.35
C GLU A 280 -2.72 -8.25 9.58
N LYS A 281 -2.15 -8.82 8.50
CA LYS A 281 -1.10 -9.84 8.56
C LYS A 281 0.23 -9.41 7.92
N LEU A 282 0.26 -8.22 7.24
CA LEU A 282 1.45 -7.74 6.55
C LEU A 282 2.48 -7.20 7.55
N ASP A 283 3.73 -7.55 7.33
CA ASP A 283 4.90 -7.10 8.09
C ASP A 283 5.94 -6.34 7.25
N CYS A 284 5.61 -6.03 5.99
CA CYS A 284 6.41 -5.24 5.06
C CYS A 284 5.81 -3.84 4.82
N SER A 285 6.52 -2.99 4.07
CA SER A 285 5.96 -1.74 3.55
C SER A 285 4.79 -2.01 2.61
N LEU A 286 3.83 -1.11 2.56
CA LEU A 286 2.64 -1.24 1.72
C LEU A 286 2.43 0.03 0.88
N LEU A 287 2.38 -0.12 -0.44
CA LEU A 287 1.77 0.87 -1.34
C LEU A 287 0.35 0.44 -1.66
N ALA A 288 -0.62 1.18 -1.14
CA ALA A 288 -2.03 0.93 -1.33
C ALA A 288 -2.63 1.90 -2.36
N LEU A 289 -3.26 1.37 -3.40
CA LEU A 289 -3.94 2.16 -4.43
C LEU A 289 -5.47 1.98 -4.34
N LYS A 290 -6.16 3.00 -4.83
CA LYS A 290 -7.62 2.99 -5.00
C LYS A 290 -7.99 3.06 -6.49
N PRO A 291 -9.16 2.53 -6.89
CA PRO A 291 -9.65 2.69 -8.26
C PRO A 291 -9.78 4.17 -8.61
N ALA A 292 -9.73 4.47 -9.89
CA ALA A 292 -10.02 5.80 -10.40
C ALA A 292 -11.43 6.24 -9.98
N GLY A 293 -11.61 7.52 -9.66
CA GLY A 293 -12.91 8.04 -9.23
C GLY A 293 -13.30 7.68 -7.78
N TYR A 294 -12.44 7.05 -7.00
CA TYR A 294 -12.74 6.84 -5.58
C TYR A 294 -12.95 8.18 -4.85
N VAL A 295 -14.08 8.31 -4.18
CA VAL A 295 -14.42 9.51 -3.41
C VAL A 295 -14.30 9.20 -1.92
N SER A 296 -13.43 9.96 -1.23
CA SER A 296 -13.30 9.85 0.23
C SER A 296 -14.61 10.24 0.91
N PRO A 297 -14.99 9.55 2.00
CA PRO A 297 -16.09 9.98 2.86
C PRO A 297 -15.76 11.26 3.64
N ILE A 298 -14.50 11.62 3.72
CA ILE A 298 -14.02 12.83 4.38
C ILE A 298 -14.02 13.95 3.33
N LYS A 299 -14.74 15.03 3.61
CA LYS A 299 -14.78 16.19 2.72
C LYS A 299 -13.69 17.21 3.06
N ALA A 300 -13.21 17.93 2.05
CA ALA A 300 -12.14 18.92 2.22
C ALA A 300 -12.52 20.07 3.18
N TYR A 301 -13.79 20.44 3.19
CA TYR A 301 -14.32 21.62 3.93
C TYR A 301 -15.57 21.21 4.73
N GLU A 302 -15.35 20.75 5.96
CA GLU A 302 -16.40 20.54 6.98
C GLU A 302 -15.87 20.98 8.33
#